data_3627e523da06274adcc8c4e74105cee4
#
_entry.id   3627e523da06274adcc8c4e74105cee4
#
_cell.length_a   1.000
_cell.length_b   1.000
_cell.length_c   1.000
_cell.angle_alpha   90.00
_cell.angle_beta   90.00
_cell.angle_gamma   90.00
#
_symmetry.space_group_name_H-M   'P 1'
#
loop_
_entity.id
_entity.type
_entity.pdbx_description
1 polymer ?
#
loop_
_entity_poly.entity_id
_entity_poly.type
_entity_poly.pdbx_seq_one_letter_code
_entity_poly.pdbx_strand_id
1 'polypeptide(L)'
;LEYGIYGGTEGEYVLDLVRNLNKPAIATLHTVLHSPNPDQKRVLQELAELCQVVVVMVRTGRQILLDTYGIDPKKITIVHHGVPNVHRVSTNAVKRALGIADRKVISTFGLINRGKGIEYAIEAIAKVVQKHPNVLYLVLGETHPGVRAWEGETYRNDLLETVRKHNLENHVRFNNRFLSLNELVRYLCATDVYITPYLNKDQIVSGTLAYALGCGKAIVSTPYLYAEEVLADGRGVLVDFRSSEAMADAIIDLL
;
A
#
# COMPACT_ATOMS: atom_id res chain seq x y z
N LEU A 1 15.99 1.05 1.53
CA LEU A 1 16.27 2.13 2.47
C LEU A 1 14.96 2.79 2.87
N GLU A 2 14.74 2.97 4.13
CA GLU A 2 13.75 3.87 4.71
C GLU A 2 14.49 4.75 5.72
N TYR A 3 14.47 6.05 5.55
CA TYR A 3 15.32 7.00 6.27
C TYR A 3 15.22 6.91 7.80
N GLY A 4 14.07 6.54 8.36
CA GLY A 4 13.87 6.47 9.81
C GLY A 4 14.34 5.18 10.49
N ILE A 5 14.75 4.13 9.75
CA ILE A 5 15.00 2.79 10.33
C ILE A 5 16.41 2.68 10.91
N TYR A 6 17.41 3.32 10.28
CA TYR A 6 18.81 3.05 10.59
C TYR A 6 19.42 3.96 11.66
N GLY A 7 18.68 4.98 12.13
CA GLY A 7 19.18 5.94 13.09
C GLY A 7 20.14 6.98 12.49
N GLY A 8 20.56 7.93 13.33
CA GLY A 8 21.31 9.11 12.86
C GLY A 8 20.45 10.08 12.06
N THR A 9 21.10 11.08 11.45
CA THR A 9 20.41 12.06 10.60
C THR A 9 19.97 11.37 9.31
N GLU A 10 18.65 11.29 9.10
CA GLU A 10 18.03 10.67 7.90
C GLU A 10 18.51 9.24 7.62
N GLY A 11 18.82 8.47 8.68
CA GLY A 11 19.22 7.07 8.55
C GLY A 11 20.68 6.85 8.18
N GLU A 12 21.56 7.85 8.38
CA GLU A 12 22.96 7.83 7.94
C GLU A 12 23.81 6.69 8.52
N TYR A 13 23.41 6.06 9.65
CA TYR A 13 24.16 4.94 10.22
C TYR A 13 24.25 3.73 9.29
N VAL A 14 23.36 3.62 8.29
CA VAL A 14 23.48 2.59 7.25
C VAL A 14 24.77 2.73 6.44
N LEU A 15 25.29 3.95 6.29
CA LEU A 15 26.52 4.21 5.54
C LEU A 15 27.73 3.58 6.23
N ASP A 16 27.81 3.69 7.56
CA ASP A 16 28.88 3.07 8.34
C ASP A 16 28.79 1.54 8.30
N LEU A 17 27.58 0.99 8.35
CA LEU A 17 27.38 -0.44 8.14
C LEU A 17 27.96 -0.87 6.79
N VAL A 18 27.58 -0.20 5.70
CA VAL A 18 27.99 -0.60 4.34
C VAL A 18 29.48 -0.38 4.11
N ARG A 19 30.09 0.69 4.64
CA ARG A 19 31.53 0.93 4.56
C ARG A 19 32.37 -0.16 5.22
N ASN A 20 31.85 -0.77 6.29
CA ASN A 20 32.53 -1.84 7.02
C ASN A 20 32.26 -3.26 6.48
N LEU A 21 31.46 -3.40 5.43
CA LEU A 21 31.22 -4.70 4.80
C LEU A 21 32.42 -5.12 3.92
N ASN A 22 32.91 -6.34 4.13
CA ASN A 22 33.92 -6.98 3.27
C ASN A 22 33.28 -7.75 2.10
N LYS A 23 32.05 -7.44 1.75
CA LYS A 23 31.27 -8.10 0.68
C LYS A 23 30.57 -7.06 -0.18
N PRO A 24 30.26 -7.39 -1.44
CA PRO A 24 29.45 -6.53 -2.29
C PRO A 24 28.10 -6.24 -1.63
N ALA A 25 27.68 -4.97 -1.67
CA ALA A 25 26.39 -4.54 -1.15
C ALA A 25 25.43 -4.21 -2.29
N ILE A 26 24.16 -4.56 -2.11
CA ILE A 26 23.03 -4.16 -2.96
C ILE A 26 22.03 -3.43 -2.08
N ALA A 27 21.58 -2.25 -2.50
CA ALA A 27 20.56 -1.49 -1.79
C ALA A 27 19.21 -1.61 -2.52
N THR A 28 18.19 -2.11 -1.85
CA THR A 28 16.80 -2.02 -2.33
C THR A 28 16.11 -0.82 -1.69
N LEU A 29 15.66 0.12 -2.51
CA LEU A 29 15.06 1.36 -2.04
C LEU A 29 13.55 1.24 -1.99
N HIS A 30 12.97 1.39 -0.79
CA HIS A 30 11.52 1.48 -0.58
C HIS A 30 11.03 2.93 -0.56
N THR A 31 11.94 3.88 -0.37
CA THR A 31 11.65 5.31 -0.41
C THR A 31 12.65 6.01 -1.33
N VAL A 32 12.14 6.71 -2.33
CA VAL A 32 12.91 7.58 -3.24
C VAL A 32 12.12 8.87 -3.36
N LEU A 33 12.60 9.93 -2.72
CA LEU A 33 11.87 11.20 -2.65
C LEU A 33 12.15 12.05 -3.89
N HIS A 34 11.10 12.60 -4.47
CA HIS A 34 11.21 13.54 -5.59
C HIS A 34 11.84 14.88 -5.14
N SER A 35 11.54 15.30 -3.91
CA SER A 35 12.03 16.54 -3.30
C SER A 35 12.68 16.26 -1.94
N PRO A 36 13.87 15.61 -1.92
CA PRO A 36 14.57 15.31 -0.69
C PRO A 36 15.12 16.59 -0.05
N ASN A 37 15.25 16.59 1.28
CA ASN A 37 16.09 17.58 1.94
C ASN A 37 17.60 17.28 1.68
N PRO A 38 18.52 18.20 2.00
CA PRO A 38 19.96 18.01 1.73
C PRO A 38 20.53 16.72 2.33
N ASP A 39 20.16 16.38 3.56
CA ASP A 39 20.68 15.19 4.25
C ASP A 39 20.11 13.90 3.63
N GLN A 40 18.82 13.86 3.31
CA GLN A 40 18.20 12.74 2.60
C GLN A 40 18.87 12.49 1.25
N LYS A 41 19.16 13.58 0.51
CA LYS A 41 19.85 13.49 -0.77
C LYS A 41 21.26 12.95 -0.58
N ARG A 42 22.02 13.50 0.35
CA ARG A 42 23.39 13.07 0.67
C ARG A 42 23.45 11.60 1.05
N VAL A 43 22.61 11.17 2.00
CA VAL A 43 22.61 9.78 2.50
C VAL A 43 22.30 8.79 1.36
N LEU A 44 21.33 9.09 0.50
CA LEU A 44 21.00 8.20 -0.61
C LEU A 44 22.09 8.18 -1.69
N GLN A 45 22.70 9.33 -2.00
CA GLN A 45 23.81 9.41 -2.95
C GLN A 45 25.02 8.60 -2.46
N GLU A 46 25.45 8.79 -1.21
CA GLU A 46 26.54 8.02 -0.62
C GLU A 46 26.24 6.52 -0.56
N LEU A 47 25.01 6.14 -0.17
CA LEU A 47 24.62 4.74 -0.18
C LEU A 47 24.73 4.13 -1.59
N ALA A 48 24.30 4.87 -2.62
CA ALA A 48 24.39 4.42 -4.00
C ALA A 48 25.83 4.32 -4.50
N GLU A 49 26.72 5.18 -4.02
CA GLU A 49 28.17 5.09 -4.31
C GLU A 49 28.80 3.84 -3.70
N LEU A 50 28.48 3.54 -2.45
CA LEU A 50 29.02 2.41 -1.70
C LEU A 50 28.47 1.05 -2.20
N CYS A 51 27.25 1.03 -2.72
CA CYS A 51 26.64 -0.19 -3.24
C CYS A 51 27.04 -0.47 -4.70
N GLN A 52 27.16 -1.75 -5.05
CA GLN A 52 27.36 -2.14 -6.45
C GLN A 52 26.12 -1.92 -7.31
N VAL A 53 24.94 -2.17 -6.74
CA VAL A 53 23.65 -2.04 -7.40
C VAL A 53 22.65 -1.40 -6.47
N VAL A 54 21.84 -0.52 -7.02
CA VAL A 54 20.66 0.07 -6.39
C VAL A 54 19.43 -0.48 -7.09
N VAL A 55 18.55 -1.11 -6.33
CA VAL A 55 17.30 -1.69 -6.83
C VAL A 55 16.13 -0.77 -6.50
N VAL A 56 15.33 -0.48 -7.50
CA VAL A 56 14.01 0.18 -7.38
C VAL A 56 12.92 -0.72 -7.96
N MET A 57 11.67 -0.48 -7.58
CA MET A 57 10.57 -1.39 -7.95
C MET A 57 9.74 -0.89 -9.13
N VAL A 58 9.95 0.36 -9.55
CA VAL A 58 9.21 1.01 -10.65
C VAL A 58 10.15 1.92 -11.47
N ARG A 59 9.76 2.18 -12.72
CA ARG A 59 10.50 3.08 -13.63
C ARG A 59 10.55 4.50 -13.12
N THR A 60 9.45 4.97 -12.52
CA THR A 60 9.38 6.29 -11.88
C THR A 60 10.46 6.46 -10.82
N GLY A 61 10.70 5.44 -9.97
CA GLY A 61 11.79 5.45 -8.99
C GLY A 61 13.17 5.55 -9.63
N ARG A 62 13.40 4.83 -10.74
CA ARG A 62 14.64 4.97 -11.52
C ARG A 62 14.81 6.38 -12.07
N GLN A 63 13.76 6.98 -12.62
CA GLN A 63 13.82 8.33 -13.18
C GLN A 63 14.16 9.37 -12.10
N ILE A 64 13.54 9.27 -10.92
CA ILE A 64 13.85 10.17 -9.80
C ILE A 64 15.33 10.02 -9.37
N LEU A 65 15.86 8.80 -9.33
CA LEU A 65 17.29 8.58 -9.01
C LEU A 65 18.23 9.25 -10.01
N LEU A 66 17.87 9.24 -11.29
CA LEU A 66 18.65 9.91 -12.33
C LEU A 66 18.57 11.44 -12.21
N ASP A 67 17.35 11.98 -12.15
CA ASP A 67 17.10 13.43 -12.28
C ASP A 67 17.43 14.18 -10.98
N THR A 68 17.03 13.62 -9.84
CA THR A 68 17.16 14.30 -8.54
C THR A 68 18.48 14.00 -7.85
N TYR A 69 18.94 12.74 -7.93
CA TYR A 69 20.11 12.29 -7.20
C TYR A 69 21.37 12.14 -8.06
N GLY A 70 21.25 12.15 -9.39
CA GLY A 70 22.38 12.02 -10.31
C GLY A 70 23.09 10.66 -10.26
N ILE A 71 22.39 9.60 -9.89
CA ILE A 71 22.96 8.25 -9.78
C ILE A 71 23.28 7.69 -11.16
N ASP A 72 24.45 7.07 -11.33
CA ASP A 72 24.84 6.41 -12.58
C ASP A 72 23.78 5.38 -13.00
N PRO A 73 23.21 5.51 -14.21
CA PRO A 73 22.19 4.58 -14.73
C PRO A 73 22.65 3.11 -14.74
N LYS A 74 23.95 2.84 -14.81
CA LYS A 74 24.53 1.50 -14.78
C LYS A 74 24.41 0.83 -13.41
N LYS A 75 24.27 1.62 -12.35
CA LYS A 75 24.07 1.13 -10.99
C LYS A 75 22.60 0.83 -10.66
N ILE A 76 21.65 1.28 -11.49
CA ILE A 76 20.22 1.19 -11.17
C ILE A 76 19.59 -0.01 -11.90
N THR A 77 18.99 -0.89 -11.13
CA THR A 77 18.22 -2.04 -11.66
C THR A 77 16.77 -1.96 -11.19
N ILE A 78 15.83 -2.24 -12.10
CA ILE A 78 14.41 -2.34 -11.74
C ILE A 78 14.08 -3.80 -11.47
N VAL A 79 13.61 -4.07 -10.26
CA VAL A 79 13.06 -5.39 -9.88
C VAL A 79 11.70 -5.13 -9.25
N HIS A 80 10.64 -5.55 -9.93
CA HIS A 80 9.27 -5.33 -9.44
C HIS A 80 9.05 -6.01 -8.09
N HIS A 81 8.11 -5.47 -7.31
CA HIS A 81 7.79 -6.01 -5.99
C HIS A 81 7.37 -7.48 -6.08
N GLY A 82 7.99 -8.33 -5.27
CA GLY A 82 7.61 -9.74 -5.15
C GLY A 82 6.16 -9.90 -4.68
N VAL A 83 5.46 -10.86 -5.26
CA VAL A 83 4.06 -11.16 -4.92
C VAL A 83 3.92 -12.63 -4.53
N PRO A 84 2.91 -12.99 -3.71
CA PRO A 84 2.62 -14.37 -3.41
C PRO A 84 2.30 -15.15 -4.69
N ASN A 85 2.87 -16.35 -4.82
CA ASN A 85 2.45 -17.27 -5.88
C ASN A 85 1.14 -17.92 -5.46
N VAL A 86 0.04 -17.50 -6.08
CA VAL A 86 -1.31 -17.94 -5.72
C VAL A 86 -1.84 -18.85 -6.81
N HIS A 87 -2.13 -20.10 -6.46
CA HIS A 87 -2.88 -20.98 -7.36
C HIS A 87 -4.30 -20.43 -7.55
N ARG A 88 -4.82 -20.58 -8.77
CA ARG A 88 -6.17 -20.11 -9.10
C ARG A 88 -7.21 -20.83 -8.24
N VAL A 89 -7.81 -20.11 -7.30
CA VAL A 89 -8.89 -20.62 -6.43
C VAL A 89 -10.20 -19.88 -6.72
N SER A 90 -11.31 -20.58 -6.55
CA SER A 90 -12.62 -19.95 -6.71
C SER A 90 -12.86 -18.94 -5.56
N THR A 91 -13.05 -17.68 -5.89
CA THR A 91 -13.40 -16.62 -4.92
C THR A 91 -14.60 -17.03 -4.07
N ASN A 92 -15.66 -17.61 -4.70
CA ASN A 92 -16.84 -18.08 -3.97
C ASN A 92 -16.55 -19.23 -3.00
N ALA A 93 -15.63 -20.12 -3.33
CA ALA A 93 -15.23 -21.20 -2.40
C ALA A 93 -14.54 -20.61 -1.16
N VAL A 94 -13.66 -19.64 -1.36
CA VAL A 94 -12.97 -18.97 -0.26
C VAL A 94 -13.93 -18.14 0.59
N LYS A 95 -14.87 -17.42 -0.03
CA LYS A 95 -15.93 -16.68 0.68
C LYS A 95 -16.77 -17.60 1.57
N ARG A 96 -17.18 -18.78 1.06
CA ARG A 96 -17.89 -19.79 1.88
C ARG A 96 -17.08 -20.21 3.08
N ALA A 97 -15.79 -20.50 2.90
CA ALA A 97 -14.88 -20.91 3.97
C ALA A 97 -14.63 -19.80 5.01
N LEU A 98 -14.88 -18.53 4.67
CA LEU A 98 -14.81 -17.38 5.57
C LEU A 98 -16.18 -16.97 6.17
N GLY A 99 -17.27 -17.66 5.82
CA GLY A 99 -18.61 -17.33 6.29
C GLY A 99 -19.19 -16.03 5.71
N ILE A 100 -18.76 -15.65 4.49
CA ILE A 100 -19.16 -14.42 3.79
C ILE A 100 -19.61 -14.70 2.34
N ALA A 101 -20.21 -15.86 2.10
CA ALA A 101 -20.52 -16.38 0.76
C ALA A 101 -21.37 -15.40 -0.08
N ASP A 102 -22.37 -14.78 0.54
CA ASP A 102 -23.37 -13.95 -0.16
C ASP A 102 -22.98 -12.47 -0.22
N ARG A 103 -21.73 -12.15 0.15
CA ARG A 103 -21.24 -10.76 0.20
C ARG A 103 -20.43 -10.41 -1.05
N LYS A 104 -20.59 -9.17 -1.52
CA LYS A 104 -19.61 -8.49 -2.39
C LYS A 104 -18.52 -7.93 -1.49
N VAL A 105 -17.31 -8.42 -1.65
CA VAL A 105 -16.22 -8.15 -0.71
C VAL A 105 -15.27 -7.09 -1.28
N ILE A 106 -15.17 -5.98 -0.57
CA ILE A 106 -14.15 -4.96 -0.79
C ILE A 106 -13.12 -5.09 0.32
N SER A 107 -11.85 -4.87 0.04
CA SER A 107 -10.85 -4.93 1.10
C SER A 107 -9.72 -3.93 0.96
N THR A 108 -9.13 -3.57 2.09
CA THR A 108 -7.84 -2.89 2.25
C THR A 108 -7.05 -3.63 3.30
N PHE A 109 -5.74 -3.79 3.12
CA PHE A 109 -4.92 -4.35 4.17
C PHE A 109 -3.64 -3.54 4.44
N GLY A 110 -3.06 -3.75 5.62
CA GLY A 110 -1.81 -3.16 6.05
C GLY A 110 -1.90 -2.53 7.43
N LEU A 111 -0.80 -1.94 7.89
CA LEU A 111 -0.76 -1.21 9.16
C LEU A 111 -1.56 0.07 9.05
N ILE A 112 -2.58 0.20 9.90
CA ILE A 112 -3.54 1.32 9.86
C ILE A 112 -2.88 2.59 10.36
N ASN A 113 -2.97 3.65 9.57
CA ASN A 113 -2.55 5.01 9.89
C ASN A 113 -3.33 6.02 9.01
N ARG A 114 -3.27 7.30 9.37
CA ARG A 114 -4.02 8.38 8.66
C ARG A 114 -3.65 8.51 7.18
N GLY A 115 -2.40 8.18 6.81
CA GLY A 115 -1.97 8.18 5.40
C GLY A 115 -2.66 7.14 4.51
N LYS A 116 -3.40 6.20 5.12
CA LYS A 116 -4.15 5.18 4.38
C LYS A 116 -5.51 5.66 3.86
N GLY A 117 -6.05 6.80 4.33
CA GLY A 117 -7.29 7.39 3.84
C GLY A 117 -8.52 6.48 3.97
N ILE A 118 -8.55 5.62 4.99
CA ILE A 118 -9.62 4.62 5.19
C ILE A 118 -10.97 5.30 5.43
N GLU A 119 -10.97 6.50 6.01
CA GLU A 119 -12.16 7.34 6.20
C GLU A 119 -12.89 7.60 4.88
N TYR A 120 -12.18 7.94 3.81
CA TYR A 120 -12.77 8.16 2.48
C TYR A 120 -13.35 6.88 1.88
N ALA A 121 -12.72 5.74 2.17
CA ALA A 121 -13.25 4.45 1.76
C ALA A 121 -14.55 4.12 2.50
N ILE A 122 -14.65 4.36 3.81
CA ILE A 122 -15.87 4.14 4.59
C ILE A 122 -17.00 5.03 4.06
N GLU A 123 -16.74 6.30 3.78
CA GLU A 123 -17.71 7.21 3.16
C GLU A 123 -18.15 6.72 1.77
N ALA A 124 -17.23 6.20 0.96
CA ALA A 124 -17.56 5.60 -0.33
C ALA A 124 -18.49 4.39 -0.16
N ILE A 125 -18.21 3.51 0.81
CA ILE A 125 -19.06 2.35 1.12
C ILE A 125 -20.50 2.77 1.48
N ALA A 126 -20.72 3.90 2.14
CA ALA A 126 -22.06 4.41 2.43
C ALA A 126 -22.91 4.64 1.16
N LYS A 127 -22.27 5.05 0.05
CA LYS A 127 -22.92 5.16 -1.27
C LYS A 127 -23.06 3.80 -1.96
N VAL A 128 -22.02 2.96 -1.90
CA VAL A 128 -22.04 1.62 -2.51
C VAL A 128 -23.16 0.76 -1.94
N VAL A 129 -23.42 0.80 -0.63
CA VAL A 129 -24.49 0.04 0.04
C VAL A 129 -25.88 0.34 -0.55
N GLN A 130 -26.13 1.56 -1.02
CA GLN A 130 -27.41 1.94 -1.64
C GLN A 130 -27.68 1.18 -2.95
N LYS A 131 -26.63 0.77 -3.67
CA LYS A 131 -26.72 0.01 -4.92
C LYS A 131 -26.47 -1.49 -4.70
N HIS A 132 -25.60 -1.82 -3.78
CA HIS A 132 -25.20 -3.19 -3.43
C HIS A 132 -25.38 -3.46 -1.93
N PRO A 133 -26.64 -3.75 -1.48
CA PRO A 133 -26.92 -3.94 -0.04
C PRO A 133 -26.17 -5.12 0.62
N ASN A 134 -25.61 -6.01 -0.18
CA ASN A 134 -24.82 -7.14 0.30
C ASN A 134 -23.30 -6.87 0.35
N VAL A 135 -22.85 -5.62 0.16
CA VAL A 135 -21.41 -5.29 0.23
C VAL A 135 -20.86 -5.46 1.64
N LEU A 136 -19.60 -5.90 1.72
CA LEU A 136 -18.81 -5.98 2.95
C LEU A 136 -17.41 -5.41 2.69
N TYR A 137 -17.05 -4.37 3.40
CA TYR A 137 -15.69 -3.80 3.41
C TYR A 137 -14.87 -4.38 4.55
N LEU A 138 -13.77 -5.02 4.23
CA LEU A 138 -12.82 -5.62 5.18
C LEU A 138 -11.59 -4.71 5.31
N VAL A 139 -11.39 -4.16 6.50
CA VAL A 139 -10.18 -3.44 6.88
C VAL A 139 -9.28 -4.40 7.66
N LEU A 140 -8.22 -4.87 7.00
CA LEU A 140 -7.38 -5.97 7.48
C LEU A 140 -6.04 -5.44 7.99
N GLY A 141 -5.80 -5.58 9.27
CA GLY A 141 -4.55 -5.20 9.92
C GLY A 141 -4.74 -4.40 11.19
N GLU A 142 -3.67 -4.33 11.96
CA GLU A 142 -3.63 -3.57 13.21
C GLU A 142 -3.13 -2.13 13.00
N THR A 143 -3.28 -1.32 14.02
CA THR A 143 -2.73 0.04 14.04
C THR A 143 -1.20 -0.01 13.94
N HIS A 144 -0.63 0.84 13.09
CA HIS A 144 0.81 0.93 12.92
C HIS A 144 1.51 1.12 14.28
N PRO A 145 2.55 0.33 14.63
CA PRO A 145 3.18 0.40 15.95
C PRO A 145 3.65 1.80 16.34
N GLY A 146 4.25 2.56 15.42
CA GLY A 146 4.65 3.94 15.66
C GLY A 146 3.45 4.88 15.92
N VAL A 147 2.34 4.68 15.22
CA VAL A 147 1.09 5.44 15.45
C VAL A 147 0.50 5.06 16.82
N ARG A 148 0.47 3.76 17.15
CA ARG A 148 0.00 3.29 18.45
C ARG A 148 0.83 3.85 19.61
N ALA A 149 2.14 3.98 19.45
CA ALA A 149 3.04 4.56 20.45
C ALA A 149 2.79 6.07 20.64
N TRP A 150 2.40 6.78 19.57
CA TRP A 150 2.21 8.23 19.58
C TRP A 150 0.79 8.67 19.95
N GLU A 151 -0.24 8.12 19.30
CA GLU A 151 -1.66 8.52 19.47
C GLU A 151 -2.58 7.37 19.92
N GLY A 152 -2.03 6.20 20.26
CA GLY A 152 -2.82 5.04 20.67
C GLY A 152 -3.68 4.51 19.53
N GLU A 153 -4.94 4.23 19.83
CA GLU A 153 -5.94 3.76 18.86
C GLU A 153 -6.88 4.89 18.37
N THR A 154 -6.48 6.16 18.54
CA THR A 154 -7.34 7.32 18.23
C THR A 154 -7.85 7.26 16.80
N TYR A 155 -6.97 7.11 15.79
CA TYR A 155 -7.41 7.04 14.40
C TYR A 155 -8.36 5.86 14.12
N ARG A 156 -8.11 4.69 14.71
CA ARG A 156 -9.04 3.55 14.59
C ARG A 156 -10.41 3.86 15.21
N ASN A 157 -10.44 4.53 16.35
CA ASN A 157 -11.69 4.92 16.99
C ASN A 157 -12.46 5.94 16.16
N ASP A 158 -11.77 6.91 15.54
CA ASP A 158 -12.35 7.86 14.58
C ASP A 158 -13.01 7.11 13.39
N LEU A 159 -12.35 6.07 12.86
CA LEU A 159 -12.89 5.24 11.80
C LEU A 159 -14.14 4.47 12.25
N LEU A 160 -14.13 3.90 13.45
CA LEU A 160 -15.31 3.21 14.02
C LEU A 160 -16.48 4.17 14.25
N GLU A 161 -16.21 5.42 14.66
CA GLU A 161 -17.23 6.46 14.77
C GLU A 161 -17.80 6.81 13.39
N THR A 162 -16.96 6.93 12.36
CA THR A 162 -17.39 7.15 10.98
C THR A 162 -18.31 6.02 10.50
N VAL A 163 -17.98 4.75 10.81
CA VAL A 163 -18.84 3.60 10.51
C VAL A 163 -20.23 3.76 11.16
N ARG A 164 -20.30 4.11 12.45
CA ARG A 164 -21.57 4.32 13.17
C ARG A 164 -22.36 5.50 12.60
N LYS A 165 -21.70 6.61 12.31
CA LYS A 165 -22.31 7.82 11.73
C LYS A 165 -23.03 7.52 10.42
N HIS A 166 -22.52 6.57 9.63
CA HIS A 166 -23.09 6.16 8.35
C HIS A 166 -23.95 4.88 8.43
N ASN A 167 -24.21 4.33 9.63
CA ASN A 167 -24.97 3.09 9.87
C ASN A 167 -24.40 1.89 9.08
N LEU A 168 -23.07 1.74 9.08
CA LEU A 168 -22.34 0.74 8.30
C LEU A 168 -21.83 -0.45 9.12
N GLU A 169 -22.31 -0.67 10.36
CA GLU A 169 -21.82 -1.72 11.26
C GLU A 169 -21.95 -3.13 10.67
N ASN A 170 -22.94 -3.34 9.79
CA ASN A 170 -23.14 -4.59 9.07
C ASN A 170 -22.36 -4.68 7.73
N HIS A 171 -21.71 -3.57 7.34
CA HIS A 171 -21.05 -3.42 6.03
C HIS A 171 -19.55 -3.16 6.13
N VAL A 172 -19.02 -2.82 7.30
CA VAL A 172 -17.59 -2.60 7.54
C VAL A 172 -17.14 -3.49 8.69
N ARG A 173 -16.09 -4.26 8.46
CA ARG A 173 -15.49 -5.14 9.48
C ARG A 173 -14.00 -4.88 9.60
N PHE A 174 -13.55 -4.55 10.79
CA PHE A 174 -12.13 -4.45 11.13
C PHE A 174 -11.60 -5.79 11.63
N ASN A 175 -10.47 -6.24 11.09
CA ASN A 175 -9.70 -7.35 11.62
C ASN A 175 -8.42 -6.78 12.25
N ASN A 176 -8.51 -6.43 13.56
CA ASN A 176 -7.45 -5.72 14.30
C ASN A 176 -6.38 -6.69 14.79
N ARG A 177 -5.66 -7.32 13.87
CA ARG A 177 -4.51 -8.16 14.18
C ARG A 177 -3.56 -8.24 12.99
N PHE A 178 -2.31 -8.59 13.27
CA PHE A 178 -1.37 -8.97 12.22
C PHE A 178 -1.81 -10.32 11.60
N LEU A 179 -1.92 -10.35 10.27
CA LEU A 179 -2.27 -11.54 9.52
C LEU A 179 -1.00 -12.24 9.01
N SER A 180 -0.95 -13.55 9.15
CA SER A 180 0.07 -14.35 8.45
C SER A 180 -0.12 -14.21 6.93
N LEU A 181 0.95 -14.46 6.16
CA LEU A 181 0.87 -14.39 4.69
C LEU A 181 -0.24 -15.28 4.11
N ASN A 182 -0.40 -16.49 4.65
CA ASN A 182 -1.43 -17.44 4.19
C ASN A 182 -2.84 -16.91 4.47
N GLU A 183 -3.07 -16.34 5.65
CA GLU A 183 -4.37 -15.73 6.00
C GLU A 183 -4.65 -14.52 5.11
N LEU A 184 -3.65 -13.66 4.91
CA LEU A 184 -3.79 -12.49 4.05
C LEU A 184 -4.15 -12.88 2.61
N VAL A 185 -3.43 -13.83 2.02
CA VAL A 185 -3.72 -14.36 0.69
C VAL A 185 -5.14 -14.93 0.62
N ARG A 186 -5.58 -15.64 1.67
CA ARG A 186 -6.96 -16.16 1.74
C ARG A 186 -8.00 -15.03 1.71
N TYR A 187 -7.80 -13.93 2.45
CA TYR A 187 -8.67 -12.76 2.38
C TYR A 187 -8.63 -12.09 1.00
N LEU A 188 -7.44 -11.92 0.42
CA LEU A 188 -7.30 -11.38 -0.93
C LEU A 188 -8.03 -12.26 -1.97
N CYS A 189 -7.92 -13.59 -1.88
CA CYS A 189 -8.67 -14.49 -2.76
C CYS A 189 -10.20 -14.35 -2.61
N ALA A 190 -10.70 -13.98 -1.42
CA ALA A 190 -12.12 -13.73 -1.17
C ALA A 190 -12.57 -12.32 -1.62
N THR A 191 -11.66 -11.42 -1.93
CA THR A 191 -11.93 -10.04 -2.30
C THR A 191 -12.41 -9.95 -3.76
N ASP A 192 -13.45 -9.17 -4.01
CA ASP A 192 -13.90 -8.81 -5.36
C ASP A 192 -13.16 -7.54 -5.84
N VAL A 193 -13.17 -6.48 -5.03
CA VAL A 193 -12.49 -5.22 -5.33
C VAL A 193 -11.52 -4.87 -4.18
N TYR A 194 -10.25 -4.67 -4.51
CA TYR A 194 -9.25 -4.19 -3.56
C TYR A 194 -9.06 -2.68 -3.71
N ILE A 195 -8.99 -1.96 -2.59
CA ILE A 195 -8.87 -0.50 -2.64
C ILE A 195 -7.63 0.00 -1.88
N THR A 196 -6.96 1.02 -2.45
CA THR A 196 -5.85 1.73 -1.81
C THR A 196 -6.10 3.24 -1.85
N PRO A 197 -6.89 3.79 -0.90
CA PRO A 197 -7.26 5.21 -0.86
C PRO A 197 -6.16 6.08 -0.24
N TYR A 198 -4.89 5.77 -0.53
CA TYR A 198 -3.73 6.37 0.13
C TYR A 198 -3.59 7.86 -0.18
N LEU A 199 -3.08 8.63 0.80
CA LEU A 199 -3.00 10.09 0.72
C LEU A 199 -1.61 10.62 0.36
N ASN A 200 -0.57 9.78 0.46
CA ASN A 200 0.79 10.18 0.10
C ASN A 200 1.02 9.97 -1.41
N LYS A 201 0.94 11.06 -2.18
CA LYS A 201 1.15 11.05 -3.63
C LYS A 201 2.55 10.58 -4.05
N ASP A 202 3.55 10.81 -3.21
CA ASP A 202 4.96 10.51 -3.52
C ASP A 202 5.36 9.08 -3.12
N GLN A 203 4.39 8.24 -2.75
CA GLN A 203 4.66 6.85 -2.40
C GLN A 203 5.10 6.04 -3.63
N ILE A 204 6.38 5.61 -3.60
CA ILE A 204 7.05 4.95 -4.73
C ILE A 204 6.98 3.42 -4.68
N VAL A 205 6.51 2.84 -3.59
CA VAL A 205 6.35 1.39 -3.40
C VAL A 205 5.10 1.08 -2.59
N SER A 206 4.35 0.05 -2.99
CA SER A 206 3.22 -0.45 -2.23
C SER A 206 3.14 -1.98 -2.31
N GLY A 207 3.67 -2.65 -1.29
CA GLY A 207 3.56 -4.11 -1.16
C GLY A 207 2.11 -4.58 -1.10
N THR A 208 1.23 -3.79 -0.50
CA THR A 208 -0.20 -4.11 -0.39
C THR A 208 -0.89 -4.12 -1.75
N LEU A 209 -0.62 -3.11 -2.58
CA LEU A 209 -1.13 -3.05 -3.95
C LEU A 209 -0.53 -4.17 -4.82
N ALA A 210 0.79 -4.39 -4.71
CA ALA A 210 1.46 -5.47 -5.43
C ALA A 210 0.83 -6.84 -5.12
N TYR A 211 0.54 -7.13 -3.86
CA TYR A 211 -0.09 -8.39 -3.46
C TYR A 211 -1.50 -8.55 -4.02
N ALA A 212 -2.30 -7.49 -4.01
CA ALA A 212 -3.65 -7.52 -4.58
C ALA A 212 -3.61 -7.77 -6.09
N LEU A 213 -2.69 -7.11 -6.82
CA LEU A 213 -2.43 -7.37 -8.24
C LEU A 213 -1.98 -8.81 -8.48
N GLY A 214 -1.03 -9.32 -7.69
CA GLY A 214 -0.56 -10.71 -7.76
C GLY A 214 -1.66 -11.74 -7.50
N CYS A 215 -2.67 -11.37 -6.70
CA CYS A 215 -3.88 -12.19 -6.49
C CYS A 215 -4.96 -11.98 -7.56
N GLY A 216 -4.71 -11.18 -8.60
CA GLY A 216 -5.64 -10.93 -9.71
C GLY A 216 -6.92 -10.20 -9.30
N LYS A 217 -6.82 -9.22 -8.40
CA LYS A 217 -7.98 -8.46 -7.92
C LYS A 217 -8.28 -7.26 -8.82
N ALA A 218 -9.56 -6.92 -8.97
CA ALA A 218 -9.95 -5.61 -9.45
C ALA A 218 -9.48 -4.56 -8.45
N ILE A 219 -8.93 -3.44 -8.93
CA ILE A 219 -8.28 -2.44 -8.08
C ILE A 219 -8.89 -1.07 -8.30
N VAL A 220 -9.22 -0.37 -7.20
CA VAL A 220 -9.46 1.07 -7.17
C VAL A 220 -8.40 1.73 -6.29
N SER A 221 -7.73 2.75 -6.78
CA SER A 221 -6.61 3.39 -6.08
C SER A 221 -6.61 4.91 -6.27
N THR A 222 -6.08 5.64 -5.31
CA THR A 222 -5.63 7.01 -5.55
C THR A 222 -4.35 7.01 -6.41
N PRO A 223 -4.06 8.11 -7.17
CA PRO A 223 -2.96 8.15 -8.13
C PRO A 223 -1.62 8.53 -7.46
N TYR A 224 -1.15 7.72 -6.50
CA TYR A 224 0.22 7.87 -6.01
C TYR A 224 1.21 7.22 -6.99
N LEU A 225 2.45 7.67 -6.99
CA LEU A 225 3.46 7.33 -8.02
C LEU A 225 3.54 5.83 -8.37
N TYR A 226 3.53 4.96 -7.35
CA TYR A 226 3.53 3.52 -7.61
C TYR A 226 2.24 3.04 -8.30
N ALA A 227 1.08 3.53 -7.84
CA ALA A 227 -0.20 3.14 -8.39
C ALA A 227 -0.37 3.59 -9.84
N GLU A 228 0.03 4.81 -10.17
CA GLU A 228 -0.01 5.33 -11.54
C GLU A 228 0.73 4.43 -12.53
N GLU A 229 1.93 3.95 -12.14
CA GLU A 229 2.72 3.10 -13.03
C GLU A 229 2.16 1.67 -13.12
N VAL A 230 1.84 1.04 -11.97
CA VAL A 230 1.44 -0.37 -11.98
C VAL A 230 0.00 -0.60 -12.43
N LEU A 231 -0.87 0.40 -12.32
CA LEU A 231 -2.26 0.36 -12.76
C LEU A 231 -2.49 0.99 -14.15
N ALA A 232 -1.44 1.47 -14.81
CA ALA A 232 -1.52 1.97 -16.18
C ALA A 232 -2.14 0.92 -17.13
N ASP A 233 -2.54 1.37 -18.32
CA ASP A 233 -3.07 0.51 -19.40
C ASP A 233 -4.32 -0.30 -18.97
N GLY A 234 -5.17 0.27 -18.11
CA GLY A 234 -6.43 -0.34 -17.70
C GLY A 234 -6.30 -1.49 -16.69
N ARG A 235 -5.17 -1.64 -16.02
CA ARG A 235 -4.95 -2.66 -14.98
C ARG A 235 -5.65 -2.36 -13.65
N GLY A 236 -6.21 -1.16 -13.50
CA GLY A 236 -7.00 -0.73 -12.36
C GLY A 236 -7.62 0.63 -12.61
N VAL A 237 -8.47 1.09 -11.70
CA VAL A 237 -9.13 2.38 -11.76
C VAL A 237 -8.44 3.35 -10.81
N LEU A 238 -8.02 4.50 -11.33
CA LEU A 238 -7.48 5.60 -10.53
C LEU A 238 -8.57 6.63 -10.28
N VAL A 239 -8.68 7.07 -9.02
CA VAL A 239 -9.64 8.08 -8.57
C VAL A 239 -8.93 9.17 -7.79
N ASP A 240 -9.48 10.38 -7.78
CA ASP A 240 -8.86 11.52 -7.13
C ASP A 240 -8.64 11.29 -5.62
N PHE A 241 -7.57 11.87 -5.09
CA PHE A 241 -7.32 11.88 -3.66
C PHE A 241 -8.50 12.48 -2.90
N ARG A 242 -8.86 11.84 -1.77
CA ARG A 242 -9.96 12.27 -0.89
C ARG A 242 -11.33 12.33 -1.55
N SER A 243 -11.52 11.70 -2.70
CA SER A 243 -12.82 11.64 -3.37
C SER A 243 -13.56 10.35 -3.05
N SER A 244 -14.35 10.37 -1.98
CA SER A 244 -15.25 9.27 -1.61
C SER A 244 -16.29 9.00 -2.71
N GLU A 245 -16.67 10.03 -3.47
CA GLU A 245 -17.63 9.93 -4.57
C GLU A 245 -17.07 9.16 -5.75
N ALA A 246 -15.95 9.60 -6.31
CA ALA A 246 -15.30 8.91 -7.42
C ALA A 246 -14.91 7.46 -7.05
N MET A 247 -14.53 7.23 -5.79
CA MET A 247 -14.23 5.89 -5.29
C MET A 247 -15.49 5.01 -5.25
N ALA A 248 -16.63 5.56 -4.81
CA ALA A 248 -17.88 4.83 -4.78
C ALA A 248 -18.34 4.45 -6.19
N ASP A 249 -18.29 5.38 -7.13
CA ASP A 249 -18.67 5.13 -8.53
C ASP A 249 -17.79 4.05 -9.16
N ALA A 250 -16.47 4.14 -9.01
CA ALA A 250 -15.53 3.13 -9.50
C ALA A 250 -15.76 1.74 -8.88
N ILE A 251 -16.14 1.66 -7.60
CA ILE A 251 -16.46 0.39 -6.95
C ILE A 251 -17.77 -0.17 -7.49
N ILE A 252 -18.80 0.67 -7.68
CA ILE A 252 -20.11 0.26 -8.22
C ILE A 252 -19.94 -0.31 -9.63
N ASP A 253 -19.14 0.34 -10.46
CA ASP A 253 -18.91 -0.11 -11.86
C ASP A 253 -18.16 -1.47 -11.93
N LEU A 254 -17.39 -1.81 -10.91
CA LEU A 254 -16.64 -3.07 -10.84
C LEU A 254 -17.42 -4.24 -10.20
N LEU A 255 -18.55 -3.98 -9.50
CA LEU A 255 -19.34 -4.98 -8.78
C LEU A 255 -20.53 -5.51 -9.58
#